data_7b2d189f1c929b22988a64bae429318c
#
_entry.id   7b2d189f1c929b22988a64bae429318c
#
_cell.length_a   1.000
_cell.length_b   1.000
_cell.length_c   1.000
_cell.angle_alpha   90.00
_cell.angle_beta   90.00
_cell.angle_gamma   90.00
#
_symmetry.space_group_name_H-M   'P 1'
#
loop_
_entity.id
_entity.type
_entity.pdbx_description
1 polymer ?
#
loop_
_entity_poly.entity_id
_entity_poly.type
_entity_poly.pdbx_seq_one_letter_code
_entity_poly.pdbx_strand_id
1 'polypeptide(L)'
;MDVYEPEKLGFCHQRLNRIEPRLNTYIDNGDIAGISTLVARRGQIVHRSLIGLMNTKVDTPISTDAIFRVYSMTKPIICTALMMLHEEGRFHLDQPLSQYMPQFTNQKVLEIDGDKEKLVPVQREISIKDLFTHTSGLSYTFLADAVAKKYRASRLLTDASVSLSDTVQSIADHPLLFHPGEKWHYSVSIDVLAHLLEVISNCPLSDFLQDRVFEPLGMDQSGFKVETAQTSNIVDIFGNIDLLGKDVGFDELISATMTEPNKLLDLTNTYPYDNPNHARGGHGLFMTIDDYFRFAQMLLNGGELDGNRVLGRKTVELMNCNHLPLTLLPFGLNDLVMWPGYGFGLGSRVCIDPAQTNLTGSVGEFGWAGAAKTYYWVDPREKIIGIFMSQRLSYFQVPERDFQALVYQALVD
;
A
#
# COMPACT_ATOMS: atom_id res chain seq x y z
N MET A 1 2.26 10.01 -21.72
CA MET A 1 1.51 11.21 -21.33
C MET A 1 2.46 12.41 -21.36
N ASP A 2 2.03 13.57 -21.90
CA ASP A 2 2.86 14.75 -22.06
C ASP A 2 3.02 15.53 -20.75
N VAL A 3 4.17 16.20 -20.58
CA VAL A 3 4.43 17.09 -19.45
C VAL A 3 4.04 18.51 -19.85
N TYR A 4 3.18 19.15 -19.07
CA TYR A 4 2.70 20.50 -19.29
C TYR A 4 3.63 21.54 -18.67
N GLU A 5 3.54 22.80 -19.13
CA GLU A 5 4.30 23.92 -18.59
C GLU A 5 3.93 24.15 -17.10
N PRO A 6 4.87 23.98 -16.16
CA PRO A 6 4.57 24.07 -14.72
C PRO A 6 3.98 25.41 -14.29
N GLU A 7 4.43 26.52 -14.89
CA GLU A 7 3.98 27.87 -14.57
C GLU A 7 2.47 28.08 -14.80
N LYS A 8 1.91 27.44 -15.84
CA LYS A 8 0.47 27.51 -16.13
C LYS A 8 -0.38 26.80 -15.07
N LEU A 9 0.27 25.96 -14.27
CA LEU A 9 -0.35 25.17 -13.20
C LEU A 9 0.13 25.59 -11.81
N GLY A 10 0.70 26.81 -11.69
CA GLY A 10 1.10 27.40 -10.42
C GLY A 10 2.36 26.81 -9.80
N PHE A 11 3.23 26.21 -10.61
CA PHE A 11 4.54 25.73 -10.16
C PHE A 11 5.67 26.59 -10.73
N CYS A 12 6.70 26.82 -9.93
CA CYS A 12 7.97 27.35 -10.39
C CYS A 12 8.85 26.25 -10.98
N HIS A 13 9.11 26.31 -12.29
CA HIS A 13 9.96 25.32 -12.98
C HIS A 13 11.35 25.17 -12.35
N GLN A 14 12.01 26.29 -12.02
CA GLN A 14 13.34 26.26 -11.38
C GLN A 14 13.35 25.51 -10.04
N ARG A 15 12.23 25.58 -9.30
CA ARG A 15 12.09 24.86 -8.03
C ARG A 15 11.76 23.40 -8.24
N LEU A 16 10.94 23.04 -9.23
CA LEU A 16 10.69 21.63 -9.61
C LEU A 16 11.99 20.95 -10.07
N ASN A 17 12.86 21.67 -10.77
CA ASN A 17 14.15 21.16 -11.23
C ASN A 17 15.14 20.82 -10.10
N ARG A 18 14.79 21.05 -8.83
CA ARG A 18 15.56 20.56 -7.66
C ARG A 18 15.29 19.10 -7.33
N ILE A 19 14.21 18.54 -7.86
CA ILE A 19 13.79 17.16 -7.56
C ILE A 19 14.86 16.18 -8.06
N GLU A 20 15.18 16.23 -9.34
CA GLU A 20 16.08 15.26 -9.97
C GLU A 20 17.50 15.27 -9.37
N PRO A 21 18.18 16.41 -9.18
CA PRO A 21 19.48 16.46 -8.53
C PRO A 21 19.48 15.89 -7.11
N ARG A 22 18.40 16.13 -6.33
CA ARG A 22 18.29 15.57 -4.99
C ARG A 22 18.10 14.05 -5.03
N LEU A 23 17.26 13.55 -5.91
CA LEU A 23 17.00 12.12 -6.03
C LEU A 23 18.21 11.36 -6.61
N ASN A 24 18.98 11.98 -7.51
CA ASN A 24 20.24 11.42 -8.01
C ASN A 24 21.24 11.13 -6.91
N THR A 25 21.25 11.86 -5.80
CA THR A 25 22.16 11.57 -4.68
C THR A 25 21.95 10.18 -4.11
N TYR A 26 20.75 9.61 -4.16
CA TYR A 26 20.46 8.24 -3.72
C TYR A 26 20.96 7.19 -4.72
N ILE A 27 21.00 7.53 -6.01
CA ILE A 27 21.58 6.68 -7.06
C ILE A 27 23.10 6.70 -6.96
N ASP A 28 23.69 7.89 -6.88
CA ASP A 28 25.15 8.10 -6.83
C ASP A 28 25.79 7.44 -5.59
N ASN A 29 25.06 7.40 -4.48
CA ASN A 29 25.48 6.72 -3.26
C ASN A 29 25.32 5.18 -3.34
N GLY A 30 24.66 4.65 -4.38
CA GLY A 30 24.32 3.22 -4.48
C GLY A 30 23.21 2.76 -3.54
N ASP A 31 22.44 3.70 -2.99
CA ASP A 31 21.35 3.41 -2.06
C ASP A 31 20.14 2.81 -2.78
N ILE A 32 19.83 3.32 -3.97
CA ILE A 32 18.69 2.94 -4.83
C ILE A 32 19.21 2.76 -6.25
N ALA A 33 18.76 1.72 -6.96
CA ALA A 33 19.17 1.46 -8.33
C ALA A 33 18.44 2.32 -9.35
N GLY A 34 17.14 2.57 -9.12
CA GLY A 34 16.32 3.33 -10.03
C GLY A 34 15.08 3.95 -9.37
N ILE A 35 14.69 5.12 -9.85
CA ILE A 35 13.58 5.93 -9.34
C ILE A 35 12.73 6.42 -10.52
N SER A 36 11.42 6.29 -10.38
CA SER A 36 10.43 6.95 -11.26
C SER A 36 9.56 7.88 -10.43
N THR A 37 9.40 9.13 -10.87
CA THR A 37 8.52 10.11 -10.21
C THR A 37 7.55 10.76 -11.17
N LEU A 38 6.37 11.11 -10.66
CA LEU A 38 5.34 11.85 -11.38
C LEU A 38 4.66 12.85 -10.45
N VAL A 39 4.49 14.07 -10.92
CA VAL A 39 3.64 15.09 -10.27
C VAL A 39 2.61 15.55 -11.26
N ALA A 40 1.35 15.57 -10.84
CA ALA A 40 0.27 16.18 -11.62
C ALA A 40 -0.49 17.20 -10.77
N ARG A 41 -1.01 18.24 -11.42
CA ARG A 41 -1.94 19.20 -10.82
C ARG A 41 -3.12 19.44 -11.76
N ARG A 42 -4.33 19.44 -11.20
CA ARG A 42 -5.58 19.64 -11.97
C ARG A 42 -5.71 18.68 -13.17
N GLY A 43 -5.23 17.45 -13.00
CA GLY A 43 -5.28 16.41 -14.04
C GLY A 43 -4.16 16.47 -15.08
N GLN A 44 -3.21 17.41 -14.98
CA GLN A 44 -2.13 17.57 -15.94
C GLN A 44 -0.76 17.31 -15.29
N ILE A 45 0.05 16.49 -15.92
CA ILE A 45 1.40 16.16 -15.45
C ILE A 45 2.30 17.36 -15.63
N VAL A 46 2.95 17.82 -14.55
CA VAL A 46 3.88 18.96 -14.53
C VAL A 46 5.33 18.56 -14.30
N HIS A 47 5.56 17.32 -13.85
CA HIS A 47 6.91 16.78 -13.65
C HIS A 47 6.89 15.27 -13.85
N ARG A 48 7.93 14.77 -14.50
CA ARG A 48 8.24 13.36 -14.63
C ARG A 48 9.75 13.20 -14.63
N SER A 49 10.27 12.29 -13.83
CA SER A 49 11.69 11.88 -13.87
C SER A 49 11.82 10.38 -13.87
N LEU A 50 12.78 9.90 -14.67
CA LEU A 50 13.20 8.51 -14.78
C LEU A 50 14.71 8.49 -14.54
N ILE A 51 15.14 7.97 -13.39
CA ILE A 51 16.52 8.11 -12.91
C ILE A 51 17.09 6.72 -12.61
N GLY A 52 18.31 6.44 -13.04
CA GLY A 52 19.00 5.18 -12.78
C GLY A 52 18.51 4.01 -13.62
N LEU A 53 18.64 2.79 -13.10
CA LEU A 53 18.48 1.54 -13.83
C LEU A 53 17.26 0.75 -13.35
N MET A 54 16.53 0.12 -14.28
CA MET A 54 15.53 -0.88 -13.95
C MET A 54 16.11 -2.30 -13.92
N ASN A 55 17.17 -2.55 -14.69
CA ASN A 55 17.92 -3.79 -14.65
C ASN A 55 19.41 -3.49 -14.55
N THR A 56 20.02 -3.89 -13.43
CA THR A 56 21.41 -3.60 -13.10
C THR A 56 22.41 -4.61 -13.67
N LYS A 57 21.93 -5.78 -14.15
CA LYS A 57 22.80 -6.81 -14.74
C LYS A 57 23.21 -6.47 -16.16
N VAL A 58 22.35 -5.72 -16.86
CA VAL A 58 22.55 -5.35 -18.28
C VAL A 58 22.43 -3.84 -18.50
N ASP A 59 22.55 -3.07 -17.44
CA ASP A 59 22.55 -1.60 -17.42
C ASP A 59 21.36 -0.96 -18.18
N THR A 60 20.16 -1.56 -18.04
CA THR A 60 18.96 -1.02 -18.68
C THR A 60 18.41 0.16 -17.88
N PRO A 61 18.32 1.38 -18.46
CA PRO A 61 17.74 2.53 -17.78
C PRO A 61 16.27 2.32 -17.41
N ILE A 62 15.79 3.01 -16.37
CA ILE A 62 14.35 3.12 -16.08
C ILE A 62 13.63 3.70 -17.29
N SER A 63 12.53 3.09 -17.68
CA SER A 63 11.67 3.50 -18.78
C SER A 63 10.26 3.88 -18.32
N THR A 64 9.46 4.47 -19.18
CA THR A 64 8.07 4.86 -18.86
C THR A 64 7.15 3.68 -18.65
N ASP A 65 7.51 2.51 -19.20
CA ASP A 65 6.80 1.24 -19.10
C ASP A 65 7.40 0.32 -18.02
N ALA A 66 8.29 0.85 -17.17
CA ALA A 66 8.84 0.13 -16.03
C ALA A 66 7.73 -0.36 -15.08
N ILE A 67 7.75 -1.65 -14.76
CA ILE A 67 6.76 -2.34 -13.93
C ILE A 67 7.34 -2.55 -12.54
N PHE A 68 6.65 -2.02 -11.54
CA PHE A 68 7.05 -2.06 -10.14
C PHE A 68 6.20 -3.03 -9.34
N ARG A 69 6.81 -3.75 -8.39
CA ARG A 69 6.08 -4.40 -7.30
C ARG A 69 5.62 -3.31 -6.33
N VAL A 70 4.32 -3.00 -6.33
CA VAL A 70 3.83 -1.84 -5.57
C VAL A 70 3.58 -2.14 -4.08
N TYR A 71 3.74 -3.40 -3.66
CA TYR A 71 3.55 -3.81 -2.26
C TYR A 71 2.25 -3.24 -1.65
N SER A 72 2.34 -2.57 -0.52
CA SER A 72 1.16 -2.08 0.20
C SER A 72 0.39 -0.97 -0.51
N MET A 73 0.88 -0.42 -1.62
CA MET A 73 0.06 0.42 -2.50
C MET A 73 -1.04 -0.40 -3.23
N THR A 74 -1.02 -1.72 -3.14
CA THR A 74 -2.15 -2.62 -3.48
C THR A 74 -3.39 -2.32 -2.64
N LYS A 75 -3.22 -2.00 -1.35
CA LYS A 75 -4.32 -1.88 -0.37
C LYS A 75 -5.41 -0.85 -0.75
N PRO A 76 -5.08 0.38 -1.15
CA PRO A 76 -6.08 1.35 -1.57
C PRO A 76 -6.94 0.87 -2.75
N ILE A 77 -6.35 0.10 -3.66
CA ILE A 77 -7.07 -0.46 -4.84
C ILE A 77 -8.07 -1.52 -4.39
N ILE A 78 -7.65 -2.44 -3.51
CA ILE A 78 -8.54 -3.46 -2.93
C ILE A 78 -9.68 -2.81 -2.15
N CYS A 79 -9.36 -1.81 -1.32
CA CYS A 79 -10.36 -1.09 -0.54
C CYS A 79 -11.36 -0.36 -1.47
N THR A 80 -10.88 0.25 -2.55
CA THR A 80 -11.74 0.88 -3.58
C THR A 80 -12.68 -0.15 -4.20
N ALA A 81 -12.16 -1.29 -4.63
CA ALA A 81 -12.96 -2.36 -5.24
C ALA A 81 -14.05 -2.89 -4.28
N LEU A 82 -13.72 -3.06 -3.01
CA LEU A 82 -14.71 -3.50 -2.03
C LEU A 82 -15.76 -2.42 -1.75
N MET A 83 -15.37 -1.13 -1.75
CA MET A 83 -16.33 -0.03 -1.58
C MET A 83 -17.29 0.12 -2.77
N MET A 84 -16.98 -0.40 -3.96
CA MET A 84 -17.96 -0.54 -5.04
C MET A 84 -19.11 -1.48 -4.64
N LEU A 85 -18.78 -2.62 -4.01
CA LEU A 85 -19.80 -3.54 -3.50
C LEU A 85 -20.60 -2.95 -2.32
N HIS A 86 -19.97 -2.08 -1.53
CA HIS A 86 -20.67 -1.31 -0.49
C HIS A 86 -21.70 -0.36 -1.09
N GLU A 87 -21.35 0.38 -2.15
CA GLU A 87 -22.30 1.24 -2.88
C GLU A 87 -23.46 0.47 -3.51
N GLU A 88 -23.21 -0.78 -3.91
CA GLU A 88 -24.23 -1.69 -4.42
C GLU A 88 -25.13 -2.27 -3.31
N GLY A 89 -24.91 -1.90 -2.04
CA GLY A 89 -25.68 -2.38 -0.90
C GLY A 89 -25.42 -3.86 -0.56
N ARG A 90 -24.30 -4.42 -1.01
CA ARG A 90 -23.95 -5.84 -0.80
C ARG A 90 -23.48 -6.12 0.62
N PHE A 91 -23.00 -5.12 1.34
CA PHE A 91 -22.63 -5.17 2.75
C PHE A 91 -22.63 -3.79 3.39
N HIS A 92 -22.59 -3.73 4.73
CA HIS A 92 -22.39 -2.51 5.51
C HIS A 92 -21.11 -2.62 6.35
N LEU A 93 -20.47 -1.48 6.61
CA LEU A 93 -19.16 -1.41 7.30
C LEU A 93 -19.20 -1.93 8.74
N ASP A 94 -20.31 -1.81 9.41
CA ASP A 94 -20.54 -2.24 10.80
C ASP A 94 -20.96 -3.72 10.96
N GLN A 95 -21.25 -4.40 9.84
CA GLN A 95 -21.58 -5.82 9.89
C GLN A 95 -20.40 -6.67 10.37
N PRO A 96 -20.68 -7.73 11.18
CA PRO A 96 -19.64 -8.67 11.57
C PRO A 96 -19.15 -9.48 10.37
N LEU A 97 -17.84 -9.66 10.31
CA LEU A 97 -17.16 -10.42 9.25
C LEU A 97 -17.68 -11.86 9.16
N SER A 98 -18.02 -12.46 10.30
CA SER A 98 -18.53 -13.82 10.41
C SER A 98 -19.81 -14.10 9.63
N GLN A 99 -20.60 -13.06 9.29
CA GLN A 99 -21.78 -13.21 8.43
C GLN A 99 -21.43 -13.64 7.00
N TYR A 100 -20.26 -13.30 6.53
CA TYR A 100 -19.75 -13.60 5.18
C TYR A 100 -18.69 -14.70 5.21
N MET A 101 -17.94 -14.76 6.28
CA MET A 101 -16.77 -15.64 6.46
C MET A 101 -16.88 -16.36 7.82
N PRO A 102 -17.62 -17.49 7.89
CA PRO A 102 -17.91 -18.21 9.14
C PRO A 102 -16.67 -18.66 9.93
N GLN A 103 -15.51 -18.82 9.28
CA GLN A 103 -14.24 -19.15 9.94
C GLN A 103 -13.78 -18.09 10.96
N PHE A 104 -14.30 -16.87 10.88
CA PHE A 104 -14.03 -15.81 11.86
C PHE A 104 -15.03 -15.78 13.04
N THR A 105 -15.94 -16.74 13.12
CA THR A 105 -16.83 -16.89 14.27
C THR A 105 -16.05 -17.34 15.49
N ASN A 106 -16.40 -16.80 16.69
CA ASN A 106 -15.80 -17.18 17.98
C ASN A 106 -14.28 -16.97 18.06
N GLN A 107 -13.75 -15.96 17.42
CA GLN A 107 -12.36 -15.56 17.54
C GLN A 107 -11.96 -15.34 19.01
N LYS A 108 -10.70 -15.54 19.31
CA LYS A 108 -10.12 -15.36 20.65
C LYS A 108 -8.97 -14.38 20.60
N VAL A 109 -8.77 -13.64 21.68
CA VAL A 109 -7.61 -12.78 21.87
C VAL A 109 -6.56 -13.54 22.66
N LEU A 110 -5.30 -13.38 22.28
CA LEU A 110 -4.13 -13.87 22.99
C LEU A 110 -3.74 -12.87 24.09
N GLU A 111 -4.04 -13.20 25.34
CA GLU A 111 -3.54 -12.48 26.51
C GLU A 111 -2.23 -13.11 27.00
N ILE A 112 -1.26 -12.28 27.37
CA ILE A 112 0.02 -12.71 27.93
C ILE A 112 0.14 -12.18 29.35
N ASP A 113 0.30 -13.08 30.32
CA ASP A 113 0.56 -12.78 31.72
C ASP A 113 1.87 -13.44 32.16
N GLY A 114 2.94 -12.65 32.15
CA GLY A 114 4.31 -13.17 32.31
C GLY A 114 4.65 -14.14 31.17
N ASP A 115 4.98 -15.39 31.51
CA ASP A 115 5.30 -16.46 30.53
C ASP A 115 4.06 -17.28 30.10
N LYS A 116 2.86 -16.93 30.57
CA LYS A 116 1.65 -17.71 30.30
C LYS A 116 0.82 -17.06 29.21
N GLU A 117 0.52 -17.85 28.18
CA GLU A 117 -0.45 -17.50 27.16
C GLU A 117 -1.86 -17.98 27.58
N LYS A 118 -2.85 -17.12 27.42
CA LYS A 118 -4.26 -17.43 27.65
C LYS A 118 -5.09 -16.95 26.48
N LEU A 119 -6.01 -17.77 26.03
CA LEU A 119 -6.98 -17.41 25.00
C LEU A 119 -8.31 -17.01 25.65
N VAL A 120 -8.74 -15.78 25.42
CA VAL A 120 -10.02 -15.25 25.92
C VAL A 120 -10.96 -14.95 24.74
N PRO A 121 -12.29 -15.11 24.90
CA PRO A 121 -13.24 -14.71 23.87
C PRO A 121 -13.11 -13.22 23.56
N VAL A 122 -13.34 -12.85 22.29
CA VAL A 122 -13.44 -11.41 21.91
C VAL A 122 -14.61 -10.74 22.62
N GLN A 123 -14.48 -9.46 22.93
CA GLN A 123 -15.58 -8.65 23.50
C GLN A 123 -16.68 -8.37 22.47
N ARG A 124 -16.30 -8.28 21.20
CA ARG A 124 -17.19 -8.24 20.04
C ARG A 124 -16.52 -8.89 18.83
N GLU A 125 -17.28 -9.28 17.85
CA GLU A 125 -16.76 -9.79 16.59
C GLU A 125 -16.04 -8.68 15.80
N ILE A 126 -15.16 -9.09 14.89
CA ILE A 126 -14.52 -8.21 13.93
C ILE A 126 -15.61 -7.66 12.99
N SER A 127 -15.75 -6.34 12.91
CA SER A 127 -16.55 -5.70 11.87
C SER A 127 -15.75 -5.55 10.57
N ILE A 128 -16.45 -5.45 9.44
CA ILE A 128 -15.80 -5.21 8.15
C ILE A 128 -14.98 -3.91 8.21
N LYS A 129 -15.48 -2.87 8.89
CA LYS A 129 -14.77 -1.61 9.12
C LYS A 129 -13.42 -1.81 9.81
N ASP A 130 -13.34 -2.71 10.80
CA ASP A 130 -12.08 -2.95 11.53
C ASP A 130 -10.97 -3.46 10.61
N LEU A 131 -11.32 -4.20 9.56
CA LEU A 131 -10.35 -4.64 8.55
C LEU A 131 -9.83 -3.47 7.72
N PHE A 132 -10.72 -2.59 7.22
CA PHE A 132 -10.34 -1.39 6.47
C PHE A 132 -9.41 -0.47 7.26
N THR A 133 -9.64 -0.36 8.56
CA THR A 133 -8.95 0.60 9.43
C THR A 133 -7.80 -0.01 10.22
N HIS A 134 -7.46 -1.28 10.00
CA HIS A 134 -6.43 -2.00 10.77
C HIS A 134 -6.66 -2.00 12.29
N THR A 135 -7.93 -2.10 12.71
CA THR A 135 -8.33 -2.20 14.12
C THR A 135 -8.89 -3.57 14.47
N SER A 136 -8.71 -4.57 13.62
CA SER A 136 -9.29 -5.91 13.74
C SER A 136 -8.65 -6.79 14.81
N GLY A 137 -7.43 -6.48 15.28
CA GLY A 137 -6.65 -7.35 16.15
C GLY A 137 -5.76 -8.36 15.42
N LEU A 138 -5.79 -8.40 14.09
CA LEU A 138 -4.85 -9.17 13.27
C LEU A 138 -3.45 -8.54 13.29
N SER A 139 -2.42 -9.30 12.88
CA SER A 139 -1.02 -8.84 12.82
C SER A 139 -0.40 -9.06 11.43
N TYR A 140 0.90 -8.86 11.31
CA TYR A 140 1.73 -9.16 10.13
C TYR A 140 2.94 -10.01 10.53
N THR A 141 3.42 -10.88 9.63
CA THR A 141 4.56 -11.77 9.87
C THR A 141 5.83 -11.05 10.31
N PHE A 142 6.12 -9.88 9.77
CA PHE A 142 7.34 -9.10 10.03
C PHE A 142 7.27 -8.21 11.29
N LEU A 143 6.17 -8.25 12.06
CA LEU A 143 6.06 -7.51 13.32
C LEU A 143 6.63 -8.31 14.50
N ALA A 144 6.85 -7.64 15.64
CA ALA A 144 7.50 -8.23 16.80
C ALA A 144 6.55 -8.95 17.77
N ASP A 145 5.23 -8.78 17.62
CA ASP A 145 4.24 -9.28 18.56
C ASP A 145 4.08 -10.80 18.57
N ALA A 146 3.36 -11.31 19.57
CA ALA A 146 3.18 -12.75 19.78
C ALA A 146 2.36 -13.43 18.67
N VAL A 147 1.39 -12.73 18.07
CA VAL A 147 0.58 -13.24 16.96
C VAL A 147 1.42 -13.28 15.68
N ALA A 148 2.25 -12.28 15.43
CA ALA A 148 3.22 -12.27 14.34
C ALA A 148 4.17 -13.49 14.42
N LYS A 149 4.62 -13.86 15.62
CA LYS A 149 5.43 -15.08 15.83
C LYS A 149 4.68 -16.34 15.45
N LYS A 150 3.38 -16.43 15.76
CA LYS A 150 2.54 -17.57 15.37
C LYS A 150 2.33 -17.62 13.85
N TYR A 151 2.14 -16.49 13.19
CA TYR A 151 2.05 -16.38 11.72
C TYR A 151 3.35 -16.86 11.05
N ARG A 152 4.53 -16.51 11.57
CA ARG A 152 5.81 -17.02 11.06
C ARG A 152 5.92 -18.53 11.25
N ALA A 153 5.55 -19.04 12.41
CA ALA A 153 5.59 -20.48 12.68
C ALA A 153 4.70 -21.29 11.72
N SER A 154 3.56 -20.74 11.28
CA SER A 154 2.69 -21.33 10.26
C SER A 154 3.10 -21.00 8.83
N ARG A 155 4.20 -20.26 8.63
CA ARG A 155 4.70 -19.82 7.32
C ARG A 155 3.72 -18.96 6.52
N LEU A 156 2.87 -18.21 7.20
CA LEU A 156 1.91 -17.31 6.54
C LEU A 156 2.65 -16.33 5.63
N LEU A 157 2.17 -16.13 4.40
CA LEU A 157 2.71 -15.26 3.36
C LEU A 157 4.10 -15.62 2.80
N THR A 158 4.73 -16.71 3.23
CA THR A 158 6.06 -17.11 2.75
C THR A 158 6.03 -17.98 1.49
N ASP A 159 4.84 -18.42 1.10
CA ASP A 159 4.61 -19.26 -0.09
C ASP A 159 3.49 -18.67 -0.95
N ALA A 160 3.87 -18.10 -2.07
CA ALA A 160 2.95 -17.50 -3.02
C ALA A 160 2.09 -18.51 -3.79
N SER A 161 2.36 -19.82 -3.70
CA SER A 161 1.54 -20.88 -4.32
C SER A 161 0.26 -21.19 -3.52
N VAL A 162 0.21 -20.81 -2.24
CA VAL A 162 -0.98 -20.96 -1.40
C VAL A 162 -2.08 -20.01 -1.88
N SER A 163 -3.31 -20.49 -2.02
CA SER A 163 -4.43 -19.66 -2.49
C SER A 163 -4.78 -18.55 -1.48
N LEU A 164 -5.47 -17.49 -1.95
CA LEU A 164 -5.95 -16.42 -1.06
C LEU A 164 -6.90 -16.97 0.00
N SER A 165 -7.82 -17.87 -0.38
CA SER A 165 -8.75 -18.53 0.54
C SER A 165 -8.02 -19.33 1.63
N ASP A 166 -7.02 -20.14 1.26
CA ASP A 166 -6.26 -20.94 2.24
C ASP A 166 -5.41 -20.05 3.15
N THR A 167 -4.86 -18.96 2.60
CA THR A 167 -4.14 -17.94 3.37
C THR A 167 -5.06 -17.33 4.42
N VAL A 168 -6.28 -16.96 4.04
CA VAL A 168 -7.26 -16.35 4.95
C VAL A 168 -7.80 -17.37 5.96
N GLN A 169 -7.96 -18.63 5.58
CA GLN A 169 -8.27 -19.70 6.54
C GLN A 169 -7.16 -19.83 7.59
N SER A 170 -5.90 -19.85 7.15
CA SER A 170 -4.76 -19.87 8.08
C SER A 170 -4.72 -18.65 9.01
N ILE A 171 -5.11 -17.47 8.53
CA ILE A 171 -5.25 -16.26 9.37
C ILE A 171 -6.32 -16.49 10.45
N ALA A 172 -7.47 -17.05 10.07
CA ALA A 172 -8.60 -17.28 10.98
C ALA A 172 -8.30 -18.32 12.07
N ASP A 173 -7.39 -19.26 11.82
CA ASP A 173 -6.96 -20.29 12.77
C ASP A 173 -6.09 -19.72 13.91
N HIS A 174 -5.63 -18.48 13.80
CA HIS A 174 -4.81 -17.84 14.81
C HIS A 174 -5.61 -16.87 15.70
N PRO A 175 -5.17 -16.63 16.94
CA PRO A 175 -5.82 -15.67 17.81
C PRO A 175 -5.56 -14.22 17.34
N LEU A 176 -6.39 -13.31 17.81
CA LEU A 176 -6.16 -11.87 17.69
C LEU A 176 -5.16 -11.38 18.73
N LEU A 177 -4.44 -10.31 18.43
CA LEU A 177 -3.49 -9.67 19.34
C LEU A 177 -4.18 -8.82 20.42
N PHE A 178 -5.38 -8.28 20.11
CA PHE A 178 -6.20 -7.46 21.01
C PHE A 178 -7.66 -7.52 20.56
N HIS A 179 -8.58 -7.02 21.39
CA HIS A 179 -9.99 -7.01 21.04
C HIS A 179 -10.28 -6.02 19.90
N PRO A 180 -11.11 -6.38 18.91
CA PRO A 180 -11.42 -5.53 17.77
C PRO A 180 -11.85 -4.12 18.19
N GLY A 181 -11.21 -3.11 17.61
CA GLY A 181 -11.45 -1.69 17.90
C GLY A 181 -10.58 -1.06 19.00
N GLU A 182 -9.80 -1.84 19.74
CA GLU A 182 -8.99 -1.30 20.85
C GLU A 182 -7.73 -0.55 20.41
N LYS A 183 -7.11 -1.00 19.33
CA LYS A 183 -5.84 -0.43 18.84
C LYS A 183 -5.82 -0.39 17.32
N TRP A 184 -5.04 0.55 16.78
CA TRP A 184 -4.58 0.46 15.41
C TRP A 184 -3.34 -0.43 15.36
N HIS A 185 -3.34 -1.42 14.47
CA HIS A 185 -2.20 -2.32 14.29
C HIS A 185 -2.14 -2.81 12.84
N TYR A 186 -1.07 -2.47 12.15
CA TYR A 186 -0.90 -2.84 10.75
C TYR A 186 -0.92 -4.35 10.58
N SER A 187 -1.69 -4.84 9.61
CA SER A 187 -2.03 -6.26 9.59
C SER A 187 -2.39 -6.79 8.21
N VAL A 188 -2.54 -8.10 8.11
CA VAL A 188 -3.10 -8.84 6.96
C VAL A 188 -4.60 -8.59 6.74
N SER A 189 -5.18 -7.58 7.38
CA SER A 189 -6.61 -7.26 7.25
C SER A 189 -7.06 -7.06 5.81
N ILE A 190 -6.21 -6.48 4.96
CA ILE A 190 -6.60 -6.23 3.56
C ILE A 190 -6.53 -7.52 2.71
N ASP A 191 -5.75 -8.53 3.11
CA ASP A 191 -5.82 -9.86 2.51
C ASP A 191 -7.17 -10.53 2.82
N VAL A 192 -7.66 -10.35 4.06
CA VAL A 192 -9.01 -10.80 4.46
C VAL A 192 -10.10 -10.05 3.69
N LEU A 193 -9.97 -8.72 3.50
CA LEU A 193 -10.88 -7.92 2.66
C LEU A 193 -10.87 -8.37 1.20
N ALA A 194 -9.71 -8.72 0.67
CA ALA A 194 -9.59 -9.23 -0.70
C ALA A 194 -10.37 -10.54 -0.88
N HIS A 195 -10.28 -11.46 0.08
CA HIS A 195 -11.09 -12.68 0.04
C HIS A 195 -12.58 -12.40 0.29
N LEU A 196 -12.91 -11.44 1.15
CA LEU A 196 -14.30 -10.99 1.34
C LEU A 196 -14.90 -10.47 0.02
N LEU A 197 -14.11 -9.76 -0.79
CA LEU A 197 -14.53 -9.34 -2.14
C LEU A 197 -14.90 -10.54 -2.99
N GLU A 198 -14.07 -11.60 -3.03
CA GLU A 198 -14.38 -12.83 -3.77
C GLU A 198 -15.66 -13.49 -3.28
N VAL A 199 -15.84 -13.59 -1.95
CA VAL A 199 -17.04 -14.19 -1.35
C VAL A 199 -18.32 -13.40 -1.71
N ILE A 200 -18.30 -12.08 -1.61
CA ILE A 200 -19.47 -11.24 -1.88
C ILE A 200 -19.77 -11.15 -3.38
N SER A 201 -18.75 -11.03 -4.22
CA SER A 201 -18.91 -10.87 -5.67
C SER A 201 -19.15 -12.21 -6.40
N ASN A 202 -18.70 -13.32 -5.79
CA ASN A 202 -18.57 -14.63 -6.42
C ASN A 202 -17.70 -14.59 -7.68
N CYS A 203 -16.63 -13.80 -7.64
CA CYS A 203 -15.69 -13.57 -8.72
C CYS A 203 -14.26 -13.61 -8.18
N PRO A 204 -13.28 -14.23 -8.86
CA PRO A 204 -11.88 -14.17 -8.47
C PRO A 204 -11.40 -12.72 -8.36
N LEU A 205 -10.51 -12.45 -7.39
CA LEU A 205 -10.01 -11.10 -7.14
C LEU A 205 -9.37 -10.45 -8.37
N SER A 206 -8.55 -11.23 -9.10
CA SER A 206 -7.89 -10.76 -10.34
C SER A 206 -8.90 -10.29 -11.38
N ASP A 207 -9.94 -11.10 -11.59
CA ASP A 207 -10.95 -10.87 -12.63
C ASP A 207 -11.81 -9.66 -12.24
N PHE A 208 -12.21 -9.59 -10.97
CA PHE A 208 -12.97 -8.44 -10.47
C PHE A 208 -12.20 -7.12 -10.65
N LEU A 209 -10.90 -7.10 -10.29
CA LEU A 209 -10.09 -5.90 -10.47
C LEU A 209 -9.90 -5.56 -11.95
N GLN A 210 -9.68 -6.56 -12.79
CA GLN A 210 -9.53 -6.35 -14.23
C GLN A 210 -10.78 -5.69 -14.82
N ASP A 211 -11.95 -6.30 -14.60
CA ASP A 211 -13.20 -5.89 -15.25
C ASP A 211 -13.77 -4.58 -14.66
N ARG A 212 -13.59 -4.37 -13.37
CA ARG A 212 -14.29 -3.31 -12.64
C ARG A 212 -13.41 -2.10 -12.28
N VAL A 213 -12.06 -2.26 -12.33
CA VAL A 213 -11.13 -1.20 -11.95
C VAL A 213 -10.13 -0.92 -13.08
N PHE A 214 -9.40 -1.93 -13.54
CA PHE A 214 -8.28 -1.69 -14.45
C PHE A 214 -8.77 -1.34 -15.86
N GLU A 215 -9.63 -2.14 -16.46
CA GLU A 215 -10.17 -1.87 -17.80
C GLU A 215 -10.93 -0.53 -17.88
N PRO A 216 -11.88 -0.20 -16.96
CA PRO A 216 -12.56 1.09 -17.00
C PRO A 216 -11.65 2.30 -16.84
N LEU A 217 -10.54 2.13 -16.11
CA LEU A 217 -9.55 3.19 -15.91
C LEU A 217 -8.42 3.18 -16.97
N GLY A 218 -8.37 2.22 -17.90
CA GLY A 218 -7.30 2.05 -18.87
C GLY A 218 -5.94 1.79 -18.21
N MET A 219 -5.91 0.95 -17.17
CA MET A 219 -4.73 0.53 -16.42
C MET A 219 -4.22 -0.81 -16.99
N ASP A 220 -3.76 -0.78 -18.23
CA ASP A 220 -3.51 -1.98 -19.04
C ASP A 220 -2.27 -2.78 -18.62
N GLN A 221 -1.44 -2.22 -17.74
CA GLN A 221 -0.21 -2.86 -17.24
C GLN A 221 -0.27 -3.11 -15.73
N SER A 222 -1.48 -3.32 -15.21
CA SER A 222 -1.73 -3.59 -13.80
C SER A 222 -2.26 -5.00 -13.60
N GLY A 223 -1.77 -5.70 -12.57
CA GLY A 223 -2.26 -7.05 -12.27
C GLY A 223 -1.42 -7.77 -11.23
N PHE A 224 -1.85 -8.99 -10.86
CA PHE A 224 -1.10 -9.87 -9.96
C PHE A 224 -0.03 -10.70 -10.68
N LYS A 225 -0.02 -10.69 -11.98
CA LYS A 225 1.01 -11.30 -12.83
C LYS A 225 1.46 -10.32 -13.92
N VAL A 226 2.63 -10.57 -14.48
CA VAL A 226 3.16 -9.81 -15.61
C VAL A 226 3.18 -10.73 -16.82
N GLU A 227 2.67 -10.26 -17.94
CA GLU A 227 2.66 -11.02 -19.18
C GLU A 227 4.08 -11.26 -19.69
N THR A 228 4.32 -12.43 -20.29
CA THR A 228 5.66 -12.87 -20.73
C THR A 228 6.38 -11.83 -21.61
N ALA A 229 5.65 -11.14 -22.47
CA ALA A 229 6.21 -10.10 -23.34
C ALA A 229 6.69 -8.84 -22.58
N GLN A 230 6.25 -8.65 -21.34
CA GLN A 230 6.55 -7.46 -20.52
C GLN A 230 7.51 -7.76 -19.36
N THR A 231 7.98 -9.00 -19.20
CA THR A 231 8.84 -9.39 -18.06
C THR A 231 10.18 -8.65 -18.04
N SER A 232 10.67 -8.20 -19.20
CA SER A 232 11.87 -7.37 -19.30
C SER A 232 11.70 -5.97 -18.71
N ASN A 233 10.46 -5.52 -18.47
CA ASN A 233 10.14 -4.21 -17.92
C ASN A 233 10.01 -4.25 -16.39
N ILE A 234 10.07 -5.44 -15.77
CA ILE A 234 10.04 -5.58 -14.32
C ILE A 234 11.32 -5.01 -13.73
N VAL A 235 11.16 -4.03 -12.82
CA VAL A 235 12.30 -3.41 -12.16
C VAL A 235 12.92 -4.38 -11.15
N ASP A 236 14.24 -4.51 -11.20
CA ASP A 236 15.05 -5.26 -10.24
C ASP A 236 14.80 -4.75 -8.81
N ILE A 237 14.61 -5.66 -7.86
CA ILE A 237 14.39 -5.30 -6.47
C ILE A 237 15.63 -5.55 -5.64
N PHE A 238 16.03 -4.55 -4.87
CA PHE A 238 17.16 -4.58 -3.97
C PHE A 238 16.71 -4.52 -2.53
N GLY A 239 17.53 -5.08 -1.65
CA GLY A 239 17.30 -5.06 -0.22
C GLY A 239 18.39 -5.80 0.54
N ASN A 240 18.31 -5.71 1.86
CA ASN A 240 19.16 -6.48 2.76
C ASN A 240 18.54 -7.86 3.01
N ILE A 241 17.21 -7.90 3.08
CA ILE A 241 16.41 -9.11 3.34
C ILE A 241 15.04 -8.99 2.68
N ASP A 242 14.43 -10.13 2.30
CA ASP A 242 13.04 -10.19 1.88
C ASP A 242 12.10 -10.08 3.09
N LEU A 243 11.25 -9.05 3.09
CA LEU A 243 10.30 -8.76 4.17
C LEU A 243 9.32 -9.90 4.47
N LEU A 244 8.94 -10.67 3.45
CA LEU A 244 8.00 -11.79 3.55
C LEU A 244 8.73 -13.14 3.63
N GLY A 245 10.05 -13.12 3.73
CA GLY A 245 10.87 -14.30 3.80
C GLY A 245 10.55 -15.16 5.03
N LYS A 246 10.88 -16.44 4.90
CA LYS A 246 10.71 -17.38 6.00
C LYS A 246 11.51 -16.92 7.23
N ASP A 247 10.86 -16.99 8.40
CA ASP A 247 11.44 -16.65 9.70
C ASP A 247 11.91 -15.18 9.86
N VAL A 248 11.46 -14.27 8.95
CA VAL A 248 11.79 -12.84 9.04
C VAL A 248 10.79 -12.14 9.94
N GLY A 249 11.23 -11.75 11.14
CA GLY A 249 10.52 -10.89 12.07
C GLY A 249 11.14 -9.51 12.14
N PHE A 250 10.67 -8.68 13.07
CA PHE A 250 11.12 -7.31 13.20
C PHE A 250 12.60 -7.21 13.55
N ASP A 251 13.10 -8.05 14.48
CA ASP A 251 14.48 -8.03 14.91
C ASP A 251 15.44 -8.46 13.79
N GLU A 252 15.07 -9.50 13.03
CA GLU A 252 15.82 -9.94 11.86
C GLU A 252 15.84 -8.86 10.77
N LEU A 253 14.71 -8.17 10.55
CA LEU A 253 14.59 -7.07 9.60
C LEU A 253 15.52 -5.91 9.97
N ILE A 254 15.51 -5.48 11.24
CA ILE A 254 16.40 -4.41 11.74
C ILE A 254 17.87 -4.85 11.66
N SER A 255 18.18 -6.05 12.15
CA SER A 255 19.55 -6.59 12.10
C SER A 255 20.08 -6.64 10.68
N ALA A 256 19.33 -7.22 9.74
CA ALA A 256 19.76 -7.30 8.34
C ALA A 256 19.93 -5.91 7.70
N THR A 257 19.05 -4.95 8.02
CA THR A 257 19.18 -3.59 7.51
C THR A 257 20.46 -2.90 7.96
N MET A 258 20.95 -3.24 9.16
CA MET A 258 22.16 -2.65 9.73
C MET A 258 23.45 -3.38 9.34
N THR A 259 23.40 -4.68 9.07
CA THR A 259 24.57 -5.54 8.93
C THR A 259 24.74 -6.19 7.56
N GLU A 260 23.64 -6.46 6.85
CA GLU A 260 23.68 -7.12 5.56
C GLU A 260 23.88 -6.11 4.42
N PRO A 261 24.65 -6.47 3.37
CA PRO A 261 24.80 -5.60 2.21
C PRO A 261 23.50 -5.49 1.41
N ASN A 262 23.34 -4.36 0.73
CA ASN A 262 22.30 -4.21 -0.30
C ASN A 262 22.59 -5.18 -1.46
N LYS A 263 21.64 -6.01 -1.82
CA LYS A 263 21.76 -7.02 -2.89
C LYS A 263 20.47 -7.17 -3.68
N LEU A 264 20.59 -7.69 -4.89
CA LEU A 264 19.44 -8.12 -5.67
C LEU A 264 18.73 -9.27 -4.95
N LEU A 265 17.44 -9.12 -4.71
CA LEU A 265 16.63 -10.11 -4.01
C LEU A 265 15.94 -11.06 -4.99
N ASP A 266 15.91 -12.33 -4.64
CA ASP A 266 15.04 -13.33 -5.27
C ASP A 266 13.73 -13.40 -4.51
N LEU A 267 12.63 -13.05 -5.17
CA LEU A 267 11.27 -13.06 -4.61
C LEU A 267 10.38 -14.13 -5.26
N THR A 268 10.95 -15.14 -5.88
CA THR A 268 10.20 -16.20 -6.59
C THR A 268 9.18 -16.90 -5.68
N ASN A 269 9.48 -17.03 -4.38
CA ASN A 269 8.58 -17.69 -3.43
C ASN A 269 7.57 -16.76 -2.76
N THR A 270 7.87 -15.46 -2.65
CA THR A 270 7.09 -14.51 -1.84
C THR A 270 6.34 -13.49 -2.68
N TYR A 271 6.86 -13.13 -3.86
CA TYR A 271 6.23 -12.17 -4.76
C TYR A 271 6.58 -12.49 -6.23
N PRO A 272 6.19 -13.70 -6.74
CA PRO A 272 6.42 -14.09 -8.12
C PRO A 272 5.61 -13.22 -9.10
N TYR A 273 6.11 -13.05 -10.30
CA TYR A 273 5.43 -12.30 -11.35
C TYR A 273 4.62 -13.18 -12.32
N ASP A 274 4.75 -14.48 -12.23
CA ASP A 274 4.19 -15.47 -13.18
C ASP A 274 3.25 -16.50 -12.52
N ASN A 275 3.01 -16.39 -11.21
CA ASN A 275 2.14 -17.32 -10.50
C ASN A 275 0.68 -16.84 -10.52
N PRO A 276 -0.24 -17.54 -11.20
CA PRO A 276 -1.65 -17.14 -11.27
C PRO A 276 -2.38 -17.19 -9.93
N ASN A 277 -1.86 -17.94 -8.95
CA ASN A 277 -2.45 -18.05 -7.62
C ASN A 277 -1.99 -16.94 -6.66
N HIS A 278 -1.04 -16.10 -7.09
CA HIS A 278 -0.50 -15.02 -6.26
C HIS A 278 -1.38 -13.77 -6.32
N ALA A 279 -2.65 -13.88 -5.94
CA ALA A 279 -3.49 -12.72 -5.66
C ALA A 279 -3.48 -12.43 -4.15
N ARG A 280 -2.96 -11.29 -3.73
CA ARG A 280 -2.85 -10.86 -2.33
C ARG A 280 -3.37 -9.44 -2.17
N GLY A 281 -4.25 -9.24 -1.20
CA GLY A 281 -4.83 -7.91 -0.96
C GLY A 281 -3.88 -6.95 -0.26
N GLY A 282 -3.02 -7.47 0.61
CA GLY A 282 -2.05 -6.67 1.36
C GLY A 282 -0.82 -6.24 0.56
N HIS A 283 -0.51 -6.99 -0.53
CA HIS A 283 0.59 -6.76 -1.48
C HIS A 283 0.30 -7.64 -2.70
N GLY A 284 0.95 -7.49 -3.80
CA GLY A 284 0.80 -8.45 -4.90
C GLY A 284 0.62 -7.82 -6.27
N LEU A 285 0.19 -6.58 -6.35
CA LEU A 285 0.04 -5.91 -7.64
C LEU A 285 1.39 -5.48 -8.22
N PHE A 286 1.50 -5.70 -9.52
CA PHE A 286 2.49 -5.12 -10.40
C PHE A 286 1.84 -3.98 -11.17
N MET A 287 2.50 -2.83 -11.25
CA MET A 287 1.93 -1.64 -11.89
C MET A 287 3.02 -0.74 -12.46
N THR A 288 2.66 0.01 -13.48
CA THR A 288 3.44 1.16 -13.92
C THR A 288 3.07 2.41 -13.13
N ILE A 289 3.91 3.45 -13.18
CA ILE A 289 3.59 4.74 -12.57
C ILE A 289 2.41 5.41 -13.25
N ASP A 290 2.23 5.21 -14.55
CA ASP A 290 1.13 5.77 -15.34
C ASP A 290 -0.22 5.15 -14.97
N ASP A 291 -0.26 3.84 -14.76
CA ASP A 291 -1.48 3.17 -14.29
C ASP A 291 -1.85 3.61 -12.87
N TYR A 292 -0.86 3.72 -11.99
CA TYR A 292 -1.14 4.22 -10.63
C TYR A 292 -1.61 5.68 -10.64
N PHE A 293 -1.09 6.51 -11.55
CA PHE A 293 -1.58 7.87 -11.75
C PHE A 293 -3.06 7.90 -12.18
N ARG A 294 -3.48 7.02 -13.07
CA ARG A 294 -4.89 6.93 -13.49
C ARG A 294 -5.80 6.59 -12.30
N PHE A 295 -5.39 5.65 -11.46
CA PHE A 295 -6.10 5.32 -10.22
C PHE A 295 -6.17 6.53 -9.27
N ALA A 296 -5.05 7.19 -9.01
CA ALA A 296 -4.99 8.35 -8.13
C ALA A 296 -5.82 9.54 -8.68
N GLN A 297 -5.82 9.73 -10.01
CA GLN A 297 -6.61 10.78 -10.67
C GLN A 297 -8.12 10.49 -10.58
N MET A 298 -8.53 9.24 -10.72
CA MET A 298 -9.91 8.82 -10.50
C MET A 298 -10.36 9.19 -9.07
N LEU A 299 -9.54 8.94 -8.06
CA LEU A 299 -9.83 9.32 -6.67
C LEU A 299 -9.90 10.85 -6.50
N LEU A 300 -8.95 11.60 -7.08
CA LEU A 300 -8.96 13.07 -7.02
C LEU A 300 -10.21 13.66 -7.68
N ASN A 301 -10.69 13.05 -8.73
CA ASN A 301 -11.91 13.46 -9.45
C ASN A 301 -13.21 13.02 -8.74
N GLY A 302 -13.14 12.41 -7.56
CA GLY A 302 -14.30 11.93 -6.84
C GLY A 302 -14.95 10.68 -7.46
N GLY A 303 -14.11 9.76 -7.94
CA GLY A 303 -14.52 8.43 -8.37
C GLY A 303 -14.72 8.23 -9.87
N GLU A 304 -14.25 9.17 -10.71
CA GLU A 304 -14.45 9.13 -12.17
C GLU A 304 -13.17 9.51 -12.93
N LEU A 305 -12.90 8.83 -14.03
CA LEU A 305 -11.85 9.17 -14.98
C LEU A 305 -12.31 8.87 -16.42
N ASP A 306 -12.07 9.78 -17.34
CA ASP A 306 -12.37 9.65 -18.78
C ASP A 306 -13.83 9.20 -19.08
N GLY A 307 -14.78 9.66 -18.25
CA GLY A 307 -16.21 9.32 -18.38
C GLY A 307 -16.60 7.99 -17.71
N ASN A 308 -15.64 7.22 -17.20
CA ASN A 308 -15.88 5.98 -16.47
C ASN A 308 -15.95 6.24 -14.96
N ARG A 309 -17.11 5.99 -14.36
CA ARG A 309 -17.30 6.13 -12.91
C ARG A 309 -17.10 4.78 -12.22
N VAL A 310 -16.08 4.73 -11.37
CA VAL A 310 -15.73 3.56 -10.54
C VAL A 310 -16.40 3.67 -9.17
N LEU A 311 -16.43 4.86 -8.58
CA LEU A 311 -17.07 5.14 -7.28
C LEU A 311 -17.91 6.41 -7.32
N GLY A 312 -18.92 6.48 -6.47
CA GLY A 312 -19.62 7.72 -6.17
C GLY A 312 -18.73 8.71 -5.40
N ARG A 313 -18.90 10.01 -5.67
CA ARG A 313 -18.11 11.07 -4.99
C ARG A 313 -18.18 10.96 -3.46
N LYS A 314 -19.36 10.67 -2.92
CA LYS A 314 -19.54 10.57 -1.46
C LYS A 314 -18.84 9.36 -0.84
N THR A 315 -18.67 8.29 -1.59
CA THR A 315 -17.89 7.12 -1.15
C THR A 315 -16.40 7.44 -1.13
N VAL A 316 -15.89 8.16 -2.14
CA VAL A 316 -14.49 8.63 -2.13
C VAL A 316 -14.24 9.56 -0.95
N GLU A 317 -15.15 10.50 -0.65
CA GLU A 317 -15.07 11.37 0.54
C GLU A 317 -15.08 10.55 1.84
N LEU A 318 -15.97 9.56 1.95
CA LEU A 318 -16.04 8.67 3.11
C LEU A 318 -14.75 7.86 3.29
N MET A 319 -14.20 7.30 2.21
CA MET A 319 -12.95 6.52 2.26
C MET A 319 -11.77 7.34 2.77
N ASN A 320 -11.70 8.61 2.39
CA ASN A 320 -10.55 9.48 2.63
C ASN A 320 -10.79 10.50 3.76
N CYS A 321 -11.64 10.19 4.72
CA CYS A 321 -11.73 10.89 6.00
C CYS A 321 -11.18 10.01 7.14
N ASN A 322 -10.83 10.62 8.27
CA ASN A 322 -10.35 9.86 9.43
C ASN A 322 -11.46 9.03 10.07
N HIS A 323 -11.26 7.73 10.16
CA HIS A 323 -12.16 6.77 10.82
C HIS A 323 -11.70 6.32 12.20
N LEU A 324 -10.48 6.69 12.61
CA LEU A 324 -9.97 6.35 13.94
C LEU A 324 -10.49 7.33 14.98
N PRO A 325 -10.93 6.85 16.16
CA PRO A 325 -11.18 7.72 17.30
C PRO A 325 -9.87 8.40 17.72
N LEU A 326 -9.97 9.61 18.27
CA LEU A 326 -8.80 10.40 18.69
C LEU A 326 -7.93 9.68 19.73
N THR A 327 -8.52 8.77 20.50
CA THR A 327 -7.83 7.94 21.51
C THR A 327 -6.85 6.93 20.90
N LEU A 328 -6.96 6.65 19.62
CA LEU A 328 -6.03 5.76 18.88
C LEU A 328 -4.96 6.54 18.09
N LEU A 329 -4.88 7.84 18.26
CA LEU A 329 -3.88 8.70 17.62
C LEU A 329 -2.80 9.14 18.62
N PRO A 330 -1.55 9.31 18.19
CA PRO A 330 -1.03 8.93 16.87
C PRO A 330 -0.93 7.41 16.69
N PHE A 331 -1.10 6.94 15.47
CA PHE A 331 -0.90 5.54 15.13
C PHE A 331 0.48 5.29 14.49
N GLY A 332 0.93 4.03 14.45
CA GLY A 332 2.23 3.67 13.87
C GLY A 332 2.45 2.17 13.79
N LEU A 333 3.50 1.73 13.10
CA LEU A 333 3.90 0.32 13.04
C LEU A 333 4.43 -0.19 14.39
N ASN A 334 5.10 0.70 15.12
CA ASN A 334 5.69 0.50 16.45
C ASN A 334 6.13 1.88 16.99
N ASP A 335 6.77 1.90 18.16
CA ASP A 335 7.25 3.14 18.77
C ASP A 335 8.30 3.90 17.94
N LEU A 336 8.94 3.24 16.97
CA LEU A 336 9.97 3.86 16.11
C LEU A 336 9.37 4.49 14.84
N VAL A 337 8.24 3.95 14.36
CA VAL A 337 7.61 4.40 13.11
C VAL A 337 6.19 4.85 13.41
N MET A 338 6.07 6.10 13.83
CA MET A 338 4.80 6.76 14.14
C MET A 338 4.42 7.77 13.07
N TRP A 339 3.12 7.99 12.90
CA TRP A 339 2.55 8.98 11.97
C TRP A 339 1.72 10.05 12.72
N PRO A 340 2.37 10.94 13.47
CA PRO A 340 1.65 12.06 14.10
C PRO A 340 1.06 12.96 13.03
N GLY A 341 -0.09 13.57 13.32
CA GLY A 341 -0.80 14.44 12.38
C GLY A 341 -1.58 13.72 11.29
N TYR A 342 -1.52 12.40 11.25
CA TYR A 342 -2.35 11.58 10.38
C TYR A 342 -3.43 10.82 11.16
N GLY A 343 -4.61 10.71 10.55
CA GLY A 343 -5.63 9.72 10.82
C GLY A 343 -5.61 8.62 9.76
N PHE A 344 -6.52 7.65 9.88
CA PHE A 344 -6.62 6.55 8.93
C PHE A 344 -8.04 6.46 8.37
N GLY A 345 -8.14 6.40 7.05
CA GLY A 345 -9.37 6.22 6.31
C GLY A 345 -9.71 4.75 6.05
N LEU A 346 -10.46 4.48 5.00
CA LEU A 346 -10.74 3.10 4.57
C LEU A 346 -9.65 2.66 3.57
N GLY A 347 -8.47 2.30 4.11
CA GLY A 347 -7.34 1.78 3.35
C GLY A 347 -6.20 2.76 3.06
N SER A 348 -6.29 4.03 3.48
CA SER A 348 -5.25 5.04 3.30
C SER A 348 -5.06 5.87 4.57
N ARG A 349 -3.86 6.40 4.81
CA ARG A 349 -3.68 7.47 5.80
C ARG A 349 -4.31 8.76 5.28
N VAL A 350 -4.74 9.62 6.19
CA VAL A 350 -5.33 10.93 5.89
C VAL A 350 -4.68 11.99 6.78
N CYS A 351 -4.17 13.07 6.20
CA CYS A 351 -3.62 14.20 6.95
C CYS A 351 -4.75 14.93 7.70
N ILE A 352 -4.65 15.01 9.02
CA ILE A 352 -5.61 15.74 9.89
C ILE A 352 -4.98 16.98 10.53
N ASP A 353 -3.65 17.00 10.68
CA ASP A 353 -2.90 18.13 11.22
C ASP A 353 -1.50 18.20 10.57
N PRO A 354 -1.31 19.03 9.52
CA PRO A 354 -0.04 19.17 8.83
C PRO A 354 1.12 19.60 9.75
N ALA A 355 0.85 20.38 10.80
CA ALA A 355 1.90 20.82 11.71
C ALA A 355 2.54 19.66 12.47
N GLN A 356 1.77 18.63 12.79
CA GLN A 356 2.27 17.44 13.47
C GLN A 356 2.95 16.44 12.52
N THR A 357 2.61 16.45 11.22
CA THR A 357 3.23 15.51 10.26
C THR A 357 4.70 15.82 10.00
N ASN A 358 5.16 17.04 10.27
CA ASN A 358 6.46 17.59 9.87
C ASN A 358 6.70 17.54 8.34
N LEU A 359 5.64 17.49 7.56
CA LEU A 359 5.66 17.53 6.10
C LEU A 359 4.78 18.65 5.58
N THR A 360 5.15 19.21 4.45
CA THR A 360 4.28 20.13 3.71
C THR A 360 3.15 19.33 3.06
N GLY A 361 1.93 19.82 3.20
CA GLY A 361 0.72 19.20 2.68
C GLY A 361 -0.53 19.89 3.21
N SER A 362 -1.69 19.41 2.88
CA SER A 362 -2.99 19.97 3.28
C SER A 362 -3.76 19.03 4.20
N VAL A 363 -4.62 19.59 5.06
CA VAL A 363 -5.64 18.78 5.72
C VAL A 363 -6.52 18.11 4.67
N GLY A 364 -6.72 16.80 4.77
CA GLY A 364 -7.44 15.99 3.80
C GLY A 364 -6.55 15.38 2.70
N GLU A 365 -5.23 15.65 2.69
CA GLU A 365 -4.29 14.87 1.89
C GLU A 365 -4.37 13.39 2.31
N PHE A 366 -4.46 12.49 1.35
CA PHE A 366 -4.48 11.06 1.61
C PHE A 366 -3.51 10.30 0.70
N GLY A 367 -3.15 9.10 1.10
CA GLY A 367 -2.23 8.26 0.33
C GLY A 367 -1.71 7.08 1.14
N TRP A 368 -0.81 6.33 0.56
CA TRP A 368 -0.14 5.21 1.21
C TRP A 368 1.26 4.96 0.62
N ALA A 369 1.96 3.98 1.18
CA ALA A 369 3.30 3.60 0.77
C ALA A 369 3.41 2.08 0.57
N GLY A 370 4.36 1.64 -0.24
CA GLY A 370 4.78 0.25 -0.37
C GLY A 370 6.14 -0.01 0.25
N ALA A 371 6.38 -1.23 0.68
CA ALA A 371 7.60 -1.63 1.37
C ALA A 371 8.89 -1.40 0.56
N ALA A 372 8.79 -1.43 -0.77
CA ALA A 372 9.92 -1.22 -1.68
C ALA A 372 10.15 0.26 -2.06
N LYS A 373 9.78 1.19 -1.16
CA LYS A 373 9.88 2.63 -1.43
C LYS A 373 9.04 3.05 -2.63
N THR A 374 7.82 2.52 -2.72
CA THR A 374 6.77 3.10 -3.55
C THR A 374 5.87 3.96 -2.66
N TYR A 375 5.38 5.08 -3.19
CA TYR A 375 4.66 6.08 -2.42
C TYR A 375 3.75 6.90 -3.32
N TYR A 376 2.53 7.18 -2.86
CA TYR A 376 1.67 8.16 -3.52
C TYR A 376 0.94 9.02 -2.50
N TRP A 377 0.56 10.21 -2.93
CA TRP A 377 -0.39 11.04 -2.23
C TRP A 377 -1.29 11.78 -3.22
N VAL A 378 -2.49 12.07 -2.74
CA VAL A 378 -3.48 12.93 -3.41
C VAL A 378 -3.81 14.05 -2.44
N ASP A 379 -3.66 15.28 -2.88
CA ASP A 379 -4.06 16.49 -2.15
C ASP A 379 -5.27 17.12 -2.86
N PRO A 380 -6.50 16.89 -2.37
CA PRO A 380 -7.71 17.43 -3.00
C PRO A 380 -7.78 18.96 -2.94
N ARG A 381 -7.17 19.58 -1.92
CA ARG A 381 -7.16 21.04 -1.75
C ARG A 381 -6.34 21.73 -2.82
N GLU A 382 -5.12 21.25 -3.03
CA GLU A 382 -4.20 21.77 -4.05
C GLU A 382 -4.43 21.15 -5.44
N LYS A 383 -5.27 20.10 -5.51
CA LYS A 383 -5.50 19.28 -6.71
C LYS A 383 -4.21 18.67 -7.24
N ILE A 384 -3.37 18.20 -6.32
CA ILE A 384 -2.06 17.61 -6.62
C ILE A 384 -2.12 16.10 -6.43
N ILE A 385 -1.42 15.40 -7.32
CA ILE A 385 -1.03 14.00 -7.17
C ILE A 385 0.49 13.94 -7.27
N GLY A 386 1.12 13.24 -6.33
CA GLY A 386 2.51 12.88 -6.44
C GLY A 386 2.69 11.38 -6.30
N ILE A 387 3.55 10.81 -7.14
CA ILE A 387 3.87 9.38 -7.13
C ILE A 387 5.37 9.22 -7.22
N PHE A 388 5.90 8.39 -6.33
CA PHE A 388 7.30 8.00 -6.28
C PHE A 388 7.38 6.47 -6.33
N MET A 389 8.16 5.92 -7.24
CA MET A 389 8.35 4.48 -7.36
C MET A 389 9.84 4.13 -7.41
N SER A 390 10.25 3.24 -6.54
CA SER A 390 11.54 2.55 -6.58
C SER A 390 11.38 1.09 -6.16
N GLN A 391 12.48 0.34 -6.10
CA GLN A 391 12.47 -1.07 -5.68
C GLN A 391 13.59 -1.32 -4.67
N ARG A 392 13.44 -0.71 -3.47
CA ARG A 392 14.41 -0.82 -2.36
C ARG A 392 13.71 -1.24 -1.08
N LEU A 393 13.87 -2.51 -0.69
CA LEU A 393 13.41 -3.04 0.60
C LEU A 393 14.40 -2.72 1.74
N SER A 394 13.91 -2.71 2.97
CA SER A 394 14.74 -2.60 4.18
C SER A 394 15.65 -1.39 4.15
N TYR A 395 15.07 -0.17 4.02
CA TYR A 395 15.81 1.07 3.87
C TYR A 395 15.23 2.17 4.76
N PHE A 396 16.04 2.74 5.65
CA PHE A 396 15.58 3.71 6.64
C PHE A 396 15.42 5.14 6.10
N GLN A 397 16.18 5.52 5.07
CA GLN A 397 16.02 6.84 4.47
C GLN A 397 14.67 6.95 3.76
N VAL A 398 14.21 8.16 3.58
CA VAL A 398 12.85 8.48 3.13
C VAL A 398 12.86 9.40 1.89
N PRO A 399 13.44 8.92 0.75
CA PRO A 399 13.54 9.72 -0.47
C PRO A 399 12.17 10.22 -0.97
N GLU A 400 11.11 9.48 -0.68
CA GLU A 400 9.72 9.85 -0.97
C GLU A 400 9.27 11.11 -0.22
N ARG A 401 9.81 11.37 0.99
CA ARG A 401 9.53 12.60 1.75
C ARG A 401 10.31 13.79 1.21
N ASP A 402 11.55 13.59 0.80
CA ASP A 402 12.30 14.62 0.09
C ASP A 402 11.59 15.03 -1.20
N PHE A 403 11.12 14.05 -1.96
CA PHE A 403 10.34 14.29 -3.15
C PHE A 403 9.07 15.12 -2.86
N GLN A 404 8.27 14.73 -1.86
CA GLN A 404 7.06 15.47 -1.47
C GLN A 404 7.39 16.91 -1.05
N ALA A 405 8.41 17.11 -0.23
CA ALA A 405 8.84 18.46 0.17
C ALA A 405 9.26 19.33 -1.02
N LEU A 406 9.98 18.74 -1.98
CA LEU A 406 10.43 19.41 -3.19
C LEU A 406 9.28 19.73 -4.15
N VAL A 407 8.22 18.97 -4.17
CA VAL A 407 7.00 19.29 -4.92
C VAL A 407 6.31 20.50 -4.32
N TYR A 408 6.01 20.48 -3.03
CA TYR A 408 5.28 21.58 -2.39
C TYR A 408 6.08 22.88 -2.34
N GLN A 409 7.40 22.87 -2.19
CA GLN A 409 8.22 24.09 -2.23
C GLN A 409 8.21 24.79 -3.60
N ALA A 410 7.77 24.08 -4.63
CA ALA A 410 7.68 24.63 -5.99
C ALA A 410 6.33 25.29 -6.29
N LEU A 411 5.32 25.14 -5.43
CA LEU A 411 4.05 25.87 -5.54
C LEU A 411 4.25 27.37 -5.31
N VAL A 412 3.58 28.22 -6.14
CA VAL A 412 3.71 29.67 -6.11
C VAL A 412 2.39 30.44 -6.19
N ASP A 413 1.24 29.75 -6.31
CA ASP A 413 -0.12 30.33 -6.30
C ASP A 413 -0.93 29.97 -5.05
#